data_ba247f36b7ecd006060547fccf45d8d9
#
_entry.id   ba247f36b7ecd006060547fccf45d8d9
#
_cell.length_a   1.000
_cell.length_b   1.000
_cell.length_c   1.000
_cell.angle_alpha   90.00
_cell.angle_beta   90.00
_cell.angle_gamma   90.00
#
_symmetry.space_group_name_H-M   'P 1'
#
loop_
_entity.id
_entity.type
_entity.pdbx_description
1 polymer ?
#
loop_
_entity_poly.entity_id
_entity_poly.type
_entity_poly.pdbx_seq_one_letter_code
_entity_poly.pdbx_strand_id
1 'polypeptide(L)'
;MLYREPAYLICTDNELRIENLLQDYLWRWEIEVNFREEKTLLGCGQAQVRNPESAKCVPAFISAIYAILHLAAHRALKLSGQALLPRPKWYLKKEAKRHSTGDLINNLKAQAWTKAMGMNFSGFVNNELKTRSLRNTANPFTSAMFYLRN
;
A
#
# COMPACT_ATOMS: atom_id res chain seq x y z
N MET A 1 1.71 -20.63 -10.65
CA MET A 1 2.23 -21.23 -9.41
C MET A 1 1.30 -22.41 -9.12
N LEU A 2 1.77 -23.64 -9.27
CA LEU A 2 0.98 -24.82 -8.97
C LEU A 2 1.09 -25.08 -7.46
N TYR A 3 -0.05 -25.16 -6.78
CA TYR A 3 -0.09 -25.62 -5.40
C TYR A 3 0.41 -27.07 -5.34
N ARG A 4 1.27 -27.38 -4.38
CA ARG A 4 1.81 -28.72 -4.22
C ARG A 4 0.76 -29.71 -3.69
N GLU A 5 -0.28 -29.19 -3.03
CA GLU A 5 -1.34 -29.99 -2.45
C GLU A 5 -2.71 -29.48 -2.92
N PRO A 6 -3.68 -30.37 -3.17
CA PRO A 6 -5.02 -29.98 -3.55
C PRO A 6 -5.73 -29.27 -2.39
N ALA A 7 -6.46 -28.20 -2.69
CA ALA A 7 -7.36 -27.55 -1.75
C ALA A 7 -8.78 -28.09 -1.95
N TYR A 8 -9.42 -28.51 -0.87
CA TYR A 8 -10.80 -28.99 -0.88
C TYR A 8 -11.70 -27.89 -0.32
N LEU A 9 -12.70 -27.51 -1.10
CA LEU A 9 -13.69 -26.51 -0.70
C LEU A 9 -15.05 -27.20 -0.53
N ILE A 10 -15.74 -26.89 0.56
CA ILE A 10 -17.09 -27.35 0.83
C ILE A 10 -18.02 -26.14 0.75
N CYS A 11 -19.05 -26.25 -0.08
CA CYS A 11 -20.09 -25.26 -0.19
C CYS A 11 -21.45 -25.90 0.17
N THR A 12 -22.22 -25.25 0.99
CA THR A 12 -23.56 -25.69 1.39
C THR A 12 -24.67 -25.10 0.50
N ASP A 13 -24.32 -24.14 -0.33
CA ASP A 13 -25.21 -23.53 -1.31
C ASP A 13 -25.03 -24.24 -2.66
N ASN A 14 -26.02 -25.02 -3.05
CA ASN A 14 -26.00 -25.79 -4.31
C ASN A 14 -26.24 -24.92 -5.55
N GLU A 15 -26.76 -23.72 -5.38
CA GLU A 15 -27.02 -22.78 -6.48
C GLU A 15 -25.82 -21.87 -6.76
N LEU A 16 -24.81 -21.87 -5.87
CA LEU A 16 -23.64 -21.05 -6.04
C LEU A 16 -22.79 -21.54 -7.21
N ARG A 17 -22.54 -20.65 -8.17
CA ARG A 17 -21.66 -20.96 -9.31
C ARG A 17 -20.23 -21.17 -8.82
N ILE A 18 -19.54 -22.13 -9.42
CA ILE A 18 -18.18 -22.53 -9.04
C ILE A 18 -17.18 -21.37 -9.16
N GLU A 19 -17.38 -20.47 -10.13
CA GLU A 19 -16.55 -19.28 -10.30
C GLU A 19 -16.67 -18.32 -9.09
N ASN A 20 -17.88 -18.17 -8.56
CA ASN A 20 -18.14 -17.34 -7.38
C ASN A 20 -17.52 -17.98 -6.13
N LEU A 21 -17.66 -19.28 -5.96
CA LEU A 21 -17.04 -20.03 -4.87
C LEU A 21 -15.50 -19.85 -4.87
N LEU A 22 -14.88 -19.97 -6.04
CA LEU A 22 -13.44 -19.77 -6.19
C LEU A 22 -13.05 -18.33 -5.93
N GLN A 23 -13.86 -17.35 -6.36
CA GLN A 23 -13.62 -15.94 -6.11
C GLN A 23 -13.72 -15.61 -4.61
N ASP A 24 -14.71 -16.13 -3.91
CA ASP A 24 -14.88 -15.95 -2.46
C ASP A 24 -13.72 -16.58 -1.68
N TYR A 25 -13.25 -17.75 -2.11
CA TYR A 25 -12.05 -18.35 -1.53
C TYR A 25 -10.80 -17.49 -1.74
N LEU A 26 -10.63 -16.88 -2.90
CA LEU A 26 -9.52 -15.97 -3.16
C LEU A 26 -9.63 -14.69 -2.32
N TRP A 27 -10.85 -14.16 -2.14
CA TRP A 27 -11.07 -12.99 -1.28
C TRP A 27 -10.74 -13.26 0.20
N ARG A 28 -10.95 -14.47 0.67
CA ARG A 28 -10.53 -14.86 2.02
C ARG A 28 -9.03 -14.60 2.24
N TRP A 29 -8.21 -14.83 1.22
CA TRP A 29 -6.78 -14.58 1.30
C TRP A 29 -6.44 -13.09 1.50
N GLU A 30 -7.27 -12.19 1.03
CA GLU A 30 -7.09 -10.75 1.24
C GLU A 30 -7.12 -10.37 2.74
N ILE A 31 -7.84 -11.11 3.57
CA ILE A 31 -7.87 -10.90 5.03
C ILE A 31 -6.47 -11.16 5.63
N GLU A 32 -5.82 -12.23 5.21
CA GLU A 32 -4.46 -12.58 5.67
C GLU A 32 -3.44 -11.54 5.18
N VAL A 33 -3.60 -11.06 3.96
CA VAL A 33 -2.79 -9.97 3.41
C VAL A 33 -2.97 -8.70 4.23
N ASN A 34 -4.21 -8.33 4.57
CA ASN A 34 -4.51 -7.16 5.39
C ASN A 34 -3.80 -7.23 6.74
N PHE A 35 -3.96 -8.32 7.49
CA PHE A 35 -3.27 -8.49 8.77
C PHE A 35 -1.75 -8.44 8.66
N ARG A 36 -1.19 -9.01 7.62
CA ARG A 36 0.25 -8.92 7.36
C ARG A 36 0.67 -7.48 7.11
N GLU A 37 -0.06 -6.75 6.29
CA GLU A 37 0.26 -5.36 5.93
C GLU A 37 0.06 -4.41 7.12
N GLU A 38 -0.97 -4.59 7.93
CA GLU A 38 -1.17 -3.84 9.16
C GLU A 38 0.01 -4.02 10.12
N LYS A 39 0.52 -5.25 10.26
CA LYS A 39 1.69 -5.54 11.10
C LYS A 39 2.98 -4.97 10.51
N THR A 40 3.22 -5.14 9.21
CA THR A 40 4.52 -4.83 8.60
C THR A 40 4.65 -3.40 8.12
N LEU A 41 3.54 -2.75 7.73
CA LEU A 41 3.55 -1.39 7.19
C LEU A 41 3.04 -0.34 8.17
N LEU A 42 2.07 -0.69 9.01
CA LEU A 42 1.46 0.23 9.97
C LEU A 42 1.86 -0.05 11.42
N GLY A 43 2.65 -1.09 11.67
CA GLY A 43 3.20 -1.39 12.99
C GLY A 43 2.16 -1.89 14.00
N CYS A 44 1.10 -2.58 13.54
CA CYS A 44 0.14 -3.21 14.44
C CYS A 44 0.85 -4.22 15.34
N GLY A 45 0.70 -4.05 16.66
CA GLY A 45 1.40 -4.86 17.66
C GLY A 45 2.77 -4.33 18.07
N GLN A 46 3.27 -3.25 17.46
CA GLN A 46 4.55 -2.62 17.83
C GLN A 46 4.38 -1.45 18.81
N ALA A 47 3.14 -1.03 19.06
CA ALA A 47 2.86 0.06 19.98
C ALA A 47 3.19 -0.36 21.42
N GLN A 48 4.10 0.37 22.06
CA GLN A 48 4.47 0.17 23.48
C GLN A 48 3.45 0.88 24.38
N VAL A 49 2.24 0.34 24.47
CA VAL A 49 1.19 0.89 25.33
C VAL A 49 1.09 0.11 26.63
N ARG A 50 1.00 0.80 27.76
CA ARG A 50 0.91 0.21 29.11
C ARG A 50 -0.55 0.12 29.61
N ASN A 51 -1.43 0.96 29.07
CA ASN A 51 -2.83 0.97 29.46
C ASN A 51 -3.59 -0.16 28.73
N PRO A 52 -4.32 -1.05 29.44
CA PRO A 52 -5.09 -2.13 28.83
C PRO A 52 -6.12 -1.67 27.80
N GLU A 53 -6.77 -0.54 28.02
CA GLU A 53 -7.73 0.03 27.03
C GLU A 53 -7.03 0.49 25.75
N SER A 54 -5.86 1.12 25.87
CA SER A 54 -5.05 1.47 24.71
C SER A 54 -4.60 0.24 23.94
N ALA A 55 -4.22 -0.84 24.64
CA ALA A 55 -3.83 -2.08 24.00
C ALA A 55 -4.95 -2.72 23.17
N LYS A 56 -6.22 -2.58 23.62
CA LYS A 56 -7.39 -3.03 22.86
C LYS A 56 -7.73 -2.11 21.69
N CYS A 57 -7.63 -0.79 21.92
CA CYS A 57 -8.04 0.20 20.90
C CYS A 57 -7.03 0.38 19.77
N VAL A 58 -5.72 0.20 20.02
CA VAL A 58 -4.67 0.41 19.00
C VAL A 58 -4.85 -0.46 17.77
N PRO A 59 -5.10 -1.77 17.85
CA PRO A 59 -5.34 -2.58 16.65
C PRO A 59 -6.56 -2.10 15.85
N ALA A 60 -7.67 -1.81 16.53
CA ALA A 60 -8.89 -1.31 15.87
C ALA A 60 -8.65 0.04 15.17
N PHE A 61 -7.88 0.93 15.79
CA PHE A 61 -7.50 2.21 15.22
C PHE A 61 -6.62 2.03 13.98
N ILE A 62 -5.64 1.12 14.01
CA ILE A 62 -4.78 0.82 12.87
C ILE A 62 -5.58 0.25 11.70
N SER A 63 -6.51 -0.69 11.97
CA SER A 63 -7.40 -1.23 10.94
C SER A 63 -8.29 -0.15 10.32
N ALA A 64 -8.79 0.78 11.12
CA ALA A 64 -9.55 1.93 10.62
C ALA A 64 -8.69 2.83 9.72
N ILE A 65 -7.45 3.14 10.11
CA ILE A 65 -6.51 3.91 9.29
C ILE A 65 -6.20 3.19 7.98
N TYR A 66 -6.00 1.86 8.03
CA TYR A 66 -5.78 1.05 6.85
C TYR A 66 -6.95 1.16 5.85
N ALA A 67 -8.17 1.00 6.35
CA ALA A 67 -9.38 1.12 5.54
C ALA A 67 -9.55 2.53 4.93
N ILE A 68 -9.30 3.59 5.72
CA ILE A 68 -9.35 4.98 5.26
C ILE A 68 -8.31 5.25 4.18
N LEU A 69 -7.08 4.75 4.36
CA LEU A 69 -6.01 4.87 3.37
C LEU A 69 -6.42 4.27 2.02
N HIS A 70 -6.95 3.06 2.03
CA HIS A 70 -7.41 2.39 0.80
C HIS A 70 -8.59 3.10 0.17
N LEU A 71 -9.56 3.55 0.95
CA LEU A 71 -10.72 4.30 0.44
C LEU A 71 -10.30 5.63 -0.18
N ALA A 72 -9.41 6.36 0.49
CA ALA A 72 -8.88 7.64 -0.01
C ALA A 72 -8.08 7.44 -1.30
N ALA A 73 -7.22 6.42 -1.33
CA ALA A 73 -6.45 6.08 -2.53
C ALA A 73 -7.36 5.67 -3.70
N HIS A 74 -8.36 4.83 -3.46
CA HIS A 74 -9.33 4.45 -4.47
C HIS A 74 -10.03 5.68 -5.09
N ARG A 75 -10.49 6.60 -4.25
CA ARG A 75 -11.14 7.83 -4.70
C ARG A 75 -10.17 8.72 -5.47
N ALA A 76 -8.97 8.97 -4.93
CA ALA A 76 -7.98 9.83 -5.56
C ALA A 76 -7.52 9.28 -6.93
N LEU A 77 -7.17 8.00 -7.01
CA LEU A 77 -6.71 7.37 -8.25
C LEU A 77 -7.83 7.27 -9.30
N LYS A 78 -9.07 7.02 -8.88
CA LYS A 78 -10.22 6.97 -9.79
C LYS A 78 -10.58 8.35 -10.35
N LEU A 79 -10.48 9.41 -9.55
CA LEU A 79 -10.93 10.75 -9.93
C LEU A 79 -9.86 11.56 -10.65
N SER A 80 -8.58 11.40 -10.28
CA SER A 80 -7.52 12.29 -10.76
C SER A 80 -6.61 11.67 -11.80
N GLY A 81 -6.63 10.35 -11.98
CA GLY A 81 -5.66 9.66 -12.84
C GLY A 81 -4.20 9.90 -12.42
N GLN A 82 -3.98 10.37 -11.19
CA GLN A 82 -2.65 10.74 -10.71
C GLN A 82 -1.70 9.56 -10.78
N ALA A 83 -0.58 9.78 -11.46
CA ALA A 83 0.52 8.84 -11.45
C ALA A 83 1.08 8.75 -10.02
N LEU A 84 1.36 7.54 -9.58
CA LEU A 84 2.09 7.32 -8.34
C LEU A 84 3.56 7.76 -8.50
N LEU A 85 4.24 7.88 -7.36
CA LEU A 85 5.65 8.20 -7.34
C LEU A 85 6.44 7.26 -8.26
N PRO A 86 7.35 7.78 -9.08
CA PRO A 86 8.23 6.96 -9.90
C PRO A 86 9.11 6.10 -9.01
N ARG A 87 9.24 4.83 -9.37
CA ARG A 87 10.07 3.88 -8.63
C ARG A 87 11.54 4.07 -8.97
N PRO A 88 12.44 4.04 -7.98
CA PRO A 88 13.87 4.11 -8.24
C PRO A 88 14.36 2.86 -9.00
N LYS A 89 15.45 3.00 -9.75
CA LYS A 89 16.02 1.91 -10.59
C LYS A 89 16.40 0.66 -9.80
N TRP A 90 16.84 0.82 -8.55
CA TRP A 90 17.19 -0.29 -7.65
C TRP A 90 15.97 -1.05 -7.10
N TYR A 91 14.78 -0.51 -7.28
CA TYR A 91 13.56 -1.19 -6.87
C TYR A 91 13.16 -2.23 -7.92
N LEU A 92 13.48 -3.49 -7.63
CA LEU A 92 13.40 -4.61 -8.59
C LEU A 92 12.02 -4.97 -9.11
N LYS A 93 10.96 -4.49 -8.48
CA LYS A 93 9.59 -4.74 -8.96
C LYS A 93 9.34 -3.86 -10.18
N LYS A 94 9.36 -4.48 -11.37
CA LYS A 94 8.84 -3.88 -12.61
C LYS A 94 7.43 -3.35 -12.38
N GLU A 95 7.00 -2.40 -13.20
CA GLU A 95 5.68 -1.78 -13.14
C GLU A 95 4.60 -2.81 -12.83
N ALA A 96 4.09 -2.78 -11.62
CA ALA A 96 3.01 -3.65 -11.23
C ALA A 96 1.71 -3.07 -11.80
N LYS A 97 0.89 -3.92 -12.40
CA LYS A 97 -0.46 -3.54 -12.85
C LYS A 97 -1.33 -3.01 -11.70
N ARG A 98 -0.98 -3.32 -10.45
CA ARG A 98 -1.69 -2.94 -9.23
C ARG A 98 -0.71 -2.26 -8.27
N HIS A 99 -1.14 -1.17 -7.67
CA HIS A 99 -0.39 -0.47 -6.62
C HIS A 99 -0.43 -1.27 -5.32
N SER A 100 0.72 -1.38 -4.66
CA SER A 100 0.78 -1.99 -3.32
C SER A 100 0.42 -0.95 -2.25
N THR A 101 -0.05 -1.40 -1.09
CA THR A 101 -0.31 -0.54 0.07
C THR A 101 0.90 0.32 0.44
N GLY A 102 2.11 -0.24 0.33
CA GLY A 102 3.34 0.52 0.54
C GLY A 102 3.54 1.64 -0.49
N ASP A 103 3.11 1.47 -1.74
CA ASP A 103 3.16 2.55 -2.75
C ASP A 103 2.18 3.67 -2.37
N LEU A 104 1.00 3.33 -1.85
CA LEU A 104 0.01 4.30 -1.38
C LEU A 104 0.54 5.10 -0.17
N ILE A 105 1.16 4.43 0.80
CA ILE A 105 1.78 5.07 1.96
C ILE A 105 2.90 6.03 1.52
N ASN A 106 3.77 5.60 0.61
CA ASN A 106 4.84 6.45 0.10
C ASN A 106 4.30 7.67 -0.65
N ASN A 107 3.23 7.50 -1.42
CA ASN A 107 2.58 8.61 -2.10
C ASN A 107 1.97 9.61 -1.09
N LEU A 108 1.30 9.13 -0.05
CA LEU A 108 0.78 9.97 1.02
C LEU A 108 1.89 10.72 1.76
N LYS A 109 2.99 10.03 2.09
CA LYS A 109 4.18 10.65 2.69
C LYS A 109 4.74 11.77 1.80
N ALA A 110 4.87 11.51 0.49
CA ALA A 110 5.36 12.51 -0.45
C ALA A 110 4.44 13.74 -0.52
N GLN A 111 3.12 13.54 -0.53
CA GLN A 111 2.16 14.65 -0.51
C GLN A 111 2.27 15.47 0.80
N ALA A 112 2.40 14.80 1.94
CA ALA A 112 2.56 15.48 3.21
C ALA A 112 3.86 16.31 3.26
N TRP A 113 4.98 15.75 2.76
CA TRP A 113 6.26 16.45 2.69
C TRP A 113 6.23 17.65 1.75
N THR A 114 5.64 17.51 0.56
CA THR A 114 5.53 18.62 -0.40
C THR A 114 4.75 19.78 0.20
N LYS A 115 3.64 19.46 0.87
CA LYS A 115 2.84 20.46 1.57
C LYS A 115 3.64 21.16 2.69
N ALA A 116 4.40 20.40 3.48
CA ALA A 116 5.22 20.95 4.56
C ALA A 116 6.35 21.85 4.06
N MET A 117 6.90 21.54 2.86
CA MET A 117 7.97 22.33 2.24
C MET A 117 7.44 23.49 1.35
N GLY A 118 6.13 23.69 1.28
CA GLY A 118 5.53 24.72 0.43
C GLY A 118 5.71 24.47 -1.08
N MET A 119 6.00 23.24 -1.47
CA MET A 119 6.18 22.84 -2.87
C MET A 119 4.90 22.26 -3.46
N ASN A 120 4.75 22.29 -4.77
CA ASN A 120 3.71 21.51 -5.42
C ASN A 120 4.18 20.05 -5.61
N PHE A 121 3.24 19.11 -5.67
CA PHE A 121 3.56 17.69 -5.78
C PHE A 121 4.31 17.34 -7.08
N SER A 122 3.93 17.96 -8.19
CA SER A 122 4.61 17.74 -9.48
C SER A 122 6.05 18.23 -9.46
N GLY A 123 6.34 19.40 -8.89
CA GLY A 123 7.69 19.92 -8.71
C GLY A 123 8.54 19.03 -7.81
N PHE A 124 7.96 18.48 -6.74
CA PHE A 124 8.63 17.53 -5.88
C PHE A 124 8.98 16.21 -6.60
N VAL A 125 8.03 15.65 -7.35
CA VAL A 125 8.21 14.38 -8.07
C VAL A 125 9.18 14.54 -9.23
N ASN A 126 9.05 15.62 -10.01
CA ASN A 126 9.83 15.84 -11.24
C ASN A 126 11.20 16.46 -10.97
N ASN A 127 11.48 16.86 -9.73
CA ASN A 127 12.74 17.48 -9.33
C ASN A 127 13.17 18.63 -10.24
N GLU A 128 12.48 19.75 -10.15
CA GLU A 128 12.85 20.98 -10.83
C GLU A 128 14.17 21.60 -10.32
N LEU A 129 14.79 21.01 -9.29
CA LEU A 129 16.16 21.30 -8.94
C LEU A 129 17.05 20.81 -10.08
N LYS A 130 17.66 21.75 -10.81
CA LYS A 130 18.55 21.56 -11.95
C LYS A 130 19.79 20.72 -11.56
N THR A 131 19.60 19.48 -11.22
CA THR A 131 20.69 18.51 -11.14
C THR A 131 20.89 17.92 -12.52
N ARG A 132 22.13 18.06 -13.02
CA ARG A 132 22.60 17.54 -14.30
C ARG A 132 22.00 16.17 -14.58
N SER A 133 21.22 16.09 -15.64
CA SER A 133 20.51 14.93 -16.16
C SER A 133 21.35 13.65 -16.09
N LEU A 134 21.12 12.87 -15.07
CA LEU A 134 21.35 11.43 -15.13
C LEU A 134 20.03 10.81 -15.59
N ARG A 135 20.05 10.27 -16.78
CA ARG A 135 18.91 9.68 -17.51
C ARG A 135 17.97 8.91 -16.59
N ASN A 136 16.71 9.35 -16.47
CA ASN A 136 15.59 8.64 -15.82
C ASN A 136 15.85 8.07 -14.42
N THR A 137 16.53 8.78 -13.56
CA THR A 137 16.65 8.42 -12.16
C THR A 137 15.57 9.13 -11.36
N ALA A 138 14.85 8.38 -10.53
CA ALA A 138 13.94 8.98 -9.57
C ALA A 138 14.71 9.99 -8.72
N ASN A 139 14.02 11.10 -8.40
CA ASN A 139 14.53 12.13 -7.50
C ASN A 139 15.09 11.49 -6.21
N PRO A 140 16.25 11.97 -5.68
CA PRO A 140 16.79 11.48 -4.41
C PRO A 140 15.78 11.45 -3.26
N PHE A 141 14.88 12.42 -3.16
CA PHE A 141 13.82 12.44 -2.14
C PHE A 141 12.81 11.30 -2.33
N THR A 142 12.35 11.07 -3.56
CA THR A 142 11.49 9.92 -3.87
C THR A 142 12.19 8.60 -3.61
N SER A 143 13.48 8.50 -3.95
CA SER A 143 14.28 7.31 -3.67
C SER A 143 14.41 7.05 -2.18
N ALA A 144 14.64 8.09 -1.37
CA ALA A 144 14.72 8.00 0.09
C ALA A 144 13.41 7.48 0.71
N MET A 145 12.25 7.89 0.20
CA MET A 145 10.95 7.39 0.68
C MET A 145 10.77 5.90 0.46
N PHE A 146 11.32 5.34 -0.62
CA PHE A 146 11.31 3.90 -0.85
C PHE A 146 12.33 3.17 0.03
N TYR A 147 13.41 3.84 0.43
CA TYR A 147 14.45 3.25 1.28
C TYR A 147 13.98 3.06 2.73
N LEU A 148 13.19 3.98 3.24
CA LEU A 148 12.62 3.92 4.60
C LEU A 148 11.56 2.82 4.79
N ARG A 149 11.38 1.97 3.82
CA ARG A 149 10.38 0.90 3.82
C ARG A 149 10.86 -0.41 4.43
N ASN A 150 12.12 -0.52 4.81
CA ASN A 150 12.69 -1.73 5.41
C ASN A 150 12.57 -1.72 6.93
#